data_48f642fd2f2b8ea5c5b02403f8bebf15
#
_entry.id   48f642fd2f2b8ea5c5b02403f8bebf15
#
_cell.length_a   1.000
_cell.length_b   1.000
_cell.length_c   1.000
_cell.angle_alpha   90.00
_cell.angle_beta   90.00
_cell.angle_gamma   90.00
#
_symmetry.space_group_name_H-M   'P 1'
#
loop_
_entity.id
_entity.type
_entity.pdbx_description
1 polymer ?
#
loop_
_entity_poly.entity_id
_entity_poly.type
_entity_poly.pdbx_seq_one_letter_code
_entity_poly.pdbx_strand_id
1 'polypeptide(L)'
;MRKKHSYRSVDVKTLSAQKLLEQLRALVVVIAIDVAKSRQVAAFVDPTGQAALLCHFEHPAQTPLFLDLVEALKQEGKTVQVALEPTGTYGDVLAHQCLMRGAEVYRVSPKKTHDAQELYDGVPSQHDGKDATLIGRLHLSGLSQRFVPRSEQERTLRALVDQRELYAAQAERLQGQLEALRARYFPEFE
;
A
#
# COMPACT_ATOMS: atom_id res chain seq x y z
N MET A 1 -11.55 -10.97 -30.36
CA MET A 1 -10.47 -9.97 -30.12
C MET A 1 -10.48 -9.58 -28.66
N ARG A 2 -9.49 -9.99 -27.85
CA ARG A 2 -9.31 -9.49 -26.47
C ARG A 2 -8.92 -8.02 -26.54
N LYS A 3 -9.74 -7.11 -26.00
CA LYS A 3 -9.36 -5.71 -25.81
C LYS A 3 -8.12 -5.68 -24.93
N LYS A 4 -7.00 -5.13 -25.43
CA LYS A 4 -5.83 -4.82 -24.61
C LYS A 4 -6.30 -3.88 -23.51
N HIS A 5 -6.39 -4.36 -22.26
CA HIS A 5 -6.64 -3.50 -21.11
C HIS A 5 -5.48 -2.53 -20.99
N SER A 6 -5.77 -1.26 -21.19
CA SER A 6 -4.78 -0.19 -20.99
C SER A 6 -4.63 0.02 -19.49
N TYR A 7 -3.47 -0.28 -18.92
CA TYR A 7 -3.12 0.04 -17.51
C TYR A 7 -2.83 1.53 -17.31
N ARG A 8 -3.39 2.39 -18.15
CA ARG A 8 -3.21 3.83 -18.05
C ARG A 8 -4.08 4.39 -16.92
N SER A 9 -3.44 4.92 -15.89
CA SER A 9 -4.11 5.62 -14.79
C SER A 9 -4.43 7.07 -15.16
N VAL A 10 -5.56 7.57 -14.64
CA VAL A 10 -5.95 8.99 -14.73
C VAL A 10 -5.63 9.71 -13.41
N ASP A 11 -5.41 11.01 -13.46
CA ASP A 11 -5.23 11.81 -12.25
C ASP A 11 -6.53 11.83 -11.42
N VAL A 12 -6.44 11.67 -10.11
CA VAL A 12 -7.59 11.70 -9.19
C VAL A 12 -8.43 12.96 -9.32
N LYS A 13 -7.81 14.09 -9.66
CA LYS A 13 -8.50 15.38 -9.90
C LYS A 13 -9.53 15.32 -11.04
N THR A 14 -9.35 14.39 -11.98
CA THR A 14 -10.24 14.23 -13.14
C THR A 14 -11.40 13.29 -12.89
N LEU A 15 -11.44 12.68 -11.68
CA LEU A 15 -12.49 11.76 -11.29
C LEU A 15 -13.57 12.48 -10.50
N SER A 16 -14.82 12.09 -10.76
CA SER A 16 -15.96 12.44 -9.94
C SER A 16 -16.63 11.18 -9.40
N ALA A 17 -17.27 11.28 -8.24
CA ALA A 17 -18.04 10.18 -7.65
C ALA A 17 -19.10 9.65 -8.62
N GLN A 18 -19.80 10.54 -9.33
CA GLN A 18 -20.82 10.15 -10.31
C GLN A 18 -20.25 9.27 -11.42
N LYS A 19 -19.10 9.64 -11.98
CA LYS A 19 -18.41 8.85 -13.03
C LYS A 19 -17.97 7.47 -12.52
N LEU A 20 -17.55 7.40 -11.24
CA LEU A 20 -17.21 6.13 -10.61
C LEU A 20 -18.46 5.24 -10.41
N LEU A 21 -19.59 5.80 -9.95
CA LEU A 21 -20.81 5.08 -9.73
C LEU A 21 -21.41 4.49 -11.03
N GLU A 22 -21.28 5.21 -12.14
CA GLU A 22 -21.70 4.70 -13.46
C GLU A 22 -20.91 3.45 -13.88
N GLN A 23 -19.63 3.37 -13.52
CA GLN A 23 -18.75 2.26 -13.87
C GLN A 23 -18.78 1.12 -12.84
N LEU A 24 -18.94 1.46 -11.56
CA LEU A 24 -18.90 0.51 -10.43
C LEU A 24 -20.31 0.14 -9.98
N ARG A 25 -20.97 -0.75 -10.72
CA ARG A 25 -22.37 -1.16 -10.44
C ARG A 25 -22.51 -2.09 -9.23
N ALA A 26 -21.45 -2.82 -8.86
CA ALA A 26 -21.48 -3.76 -7.74
C ALA A 26 -21.70 -3.03 -6.41
N LEU A 27 -22.37 -3.70 -5.46
CA LEU A 27 -22.58 -3.19 -4.11
C LEU A 27 -21.26 -3.10 -3.34
N VAL A 28 -20.39 -4.09 -3.51
CA VAL A 28 -19.05 -4.11 -2.95
C VAL A 28 -18.07 -3.58 -4.00
N VAL A 29 -17.32 -2.54 -3.62
CA VAL A 29 -16.28 -1.93 -4.46
C VAL A 29 -14.94 -2.21 -3.83
N VAL A 30 -14.06 -2.88 -4.57
CA VAL A 30 -12.67 -3.12 -4.18
C VAL A 30 -11.79 -2.04 -4.78
N ILE A 31 -11.06 -1.32 -3.93
CA ILE A 31 -10.05 -0.35 -4.32
C ILE A 31 -8.70 -0.89 -3.88
N ALA A 32 -7.89 -1.32 -4.84
CA ALA A 32 -6.56 -1.86 -4.57
C ALA A 32 -5.51 -0.78 -4.83
N ILE A 33 -4.59 -0.59 -3.88
CA ILE A 33 -3.62 0.51 -3.91
C ILE A 33 -2.20 -0.06 -3.89
N ASP A 34 -1.45 0.25 -4.94
CA ASP A 34 0.00 0.14 -4.93
C ASP A 34 0.58 1.38 -4.27
N VAL A 35 1.23 1.16 -3.11
CA VAL A 35 1.70 2.23 -2.22
C VAL A 35 3.17 2.52 -2.47
N ALA A 36 3.46 3.74 -2.89
CA ALA A 36 4.82 4.25 -3.03
C ALA A 36 5.06 5.49 -2.15
N LYS A 37 6.28 6.00 -2.13
CA LYS A 37 6.67 7.13 -1.28
C LYS A 37 5.86 8.41 -1.54
N SER A 38 5.62 8.74 -2.80
CA SER A 38 4.96 9.99 -3.18
C SER A 38 3.73 9.80 -4.05
N ARG A 39 3.79 8.94 -5.05
CA ARG A 39 2.71 8.72 -6.01
C ARG A 39 2.07 7.35 -5.78
N GLN A 40 0.79 7.36 -5.46
CA GLN A 40 -0.02 6.17 -5.26
C GLN A 40 -0.77 5.83 -6.55
N VAL A 41 -0.96 4.55 -6.83
CA VAL A 41 -1.83 4.09 -7.92
C VAL A 41 -2.93 3.21 -7.34
N ALA A 42 -4.17 3.58 -7.62
CA ALA A 42 -5.35 2.86 -7.16
C ALA A 42 -6.10 2.23 -8.34
N ALA A 43 -6.40 0.95 -8.22
CA ALA A 43 -7.25 0.19 -9.14
C ALA A 43 -8.62 -0.03 -8.50
N PHE A 44 -9.67 0.43 -9.17
CA PHE A 44 -11.04 0.05 -8.85
C PHE A 44 -11.33 -1.27 -9.57
N VAL A 45 -11.43 -2.34 -8.79
CA VAL A 45 -11.46 -3.71 -9.32
C VAL A 45 -12.88 -4.24 -9.27
N ASP A 46 -13.33 -4.81 -10.38
CA ASP A 46 -14.61 -5.46 -10.48
C ASP A 46 -14.60 -6.87 -9.83
N PRO A 47 -15.75 -7.50 -9.63
CA PRO A 47 -15.81 -8.85 -9.03
C PRO A 47 -15.07 -9.94 -9.83
N THR A 48 -14.73 -9.68 -11.10
CA THR A 48 -13.94 -10.63 -11.93
C THR A 48 -12.43 -10.46 -11.75
N GLY A 49 -11.99 -9.47 -10.95
CA GLY A 49 -10.60 -9.17 -10.72
C GLY A 49 -9.95 -8.32 -11.82
N GLN A 50 -10.77 -7.66 -12.64
CA GLN A 50 -10.27 -6.72 -13.65
C GLN A 50 -10.39 -5.27 -13.15
N ALA A 51 -9.43 -4.43 -13.51
CA ALA A 51 -9.52 -3.01 -13.21
C ALA A 51 -10.56 -2.35 -14.13
N ALA A 52 -11.66 -1.91 -13.55
CA ALA A 52 -12.66 -1.10 -14.25
C ALA A 52 -12.12 0.31 -14.50
N LEU A 53 -11.33 0.83 -13.57
CA LEU A 53 -10.69 2.12 -13.63
C LEU A 53 -9.38 2.11 -12.83
N LEU A 54 -8.39 2.86 -13.32
CA LEU A 54 -7.13 3.13 -12.63
C LEU A 54 -6.99 4.62 -12.41
N CYS A 55 -6.61 5.04 -11.20
CA CYS A 55 -6.24 6.42 -10.94
C CYS A 55 -4.90 6.49 -10.20
N HIS A 56 -4.29 7.67 -10.26
CA HIS A 56 -3.13 7.97 -9.44
C HIS A 56 -3.34 9.29 -8.68
N PHE A 57 -2.66 9.41 -7.55
CA PHE A 57 -2.68 10.61 -6.72
C PHE A 57 -1.35 10.78 -5.98
N GLU A 58 -0.98 12.03 -5.78
CA GLU A 58 0.21 12.40 -5.01
C GLU A 58 -0.10 12.42 -3.51
N HIS A 59 0.70 11.70 -2.73
CA HIS A 59 0.60 11.70 -1.27
C HIS A 59 1.62 12.66 -0.66
N PRO A 60 1.24 13.53 0.28
CA PRO A 60 -0.11 13.68 0.88
C PRO A 60 -1.03 14.65 0.13
N ALA A 61 -0.55 15.41 -0.87
CA ALA A 61 -1.21 16.56 -1.44
C ALA A 61 -2.60 16.29 -2.04
N GLN A 62 -2.78 15.12 -2.67
CA GLN A 62 -4.03 14.73 -3.32
C GLN A 62 -4.78 13.63 -2.56
N THR A 63 -4.23 13.13 -1.47
CA THR A 63 -4.90 12.11 -0.63
C THR A 63 -6.29 12.52 -0.18
N PRO A 64 -6.57 13.78 0.21
CA PRO A 64 -7.94 14.19 0.55
C PRO A 64 -8.93 13.95 -0.58
N LEU A 65 -8.57 14.28 -1.83
CA LEU A 65 -9.44 14.07 -3.01
C LEU A 65 -9.76 12.57 -3.21
N PHE A 66 -8.77 11.70 -3.01
CA PHE A 66 -9.00 10.25 -3.07
C PHE A 66 -9.95 9.78 -1.96
N LEU A 67 -9.75 10.28 -0.73
CA LEU A 67 -10.60 9.93 0.41
C LEU A 67 -12.04 10.46 0.23
N ASP A 68 -12.22 11.61 -0.40
CA ASP A 68 -13.56 12.14 -0.72
C ASP A 68 -14.29 11.22 -1.71
N LEU A 69 -13.59 10.60 -2.67
CA LEU A 69 -14.18 9.59 -3.55
C LEU A 69 -14.60 8.33 -2.77
N VAL A 70 -13.75 7.87 -1.83
CA VAL A 70 -14.09 6.73 -0.96
C VAL A 70 -15.36 7.02 -0.15
N GLU A 71 -15.44 8.21 0.45
CA GLU A 71 -16.59 8.64 1.24
C GLU A 71 -17.86 8.75 0.39
N ALA A 72 -17.76 9.35 -0.80
CA ALA A 72 -18.89 9.48 -1.72
C ALA A 72 -19.47 8.12 -2.15
N LEU A 73 -18.60 7.11 -2.44
CA LEU A 73 -19.06 5.76 -2.73
C LEU A 73 -19.83 5.16 -1.54
N LYS A 74 -19.39 5.43 -0.31
CA LYS A 74 -20.10 4.96 0.89
C LYS A 74 -21.43 5.66 1.11
N GLN A 75 -21.52 6.96 0.86
CA GLN A 75 -22.77 7.73 0.96
C GLN A 75 -23.82 7.20 -0.01
N GLU A 76 -23.40 6.66 -1.15
CA GLU A 76 -24.25 5.98 -2.13
C GLU A 76 -24.55 4.50 -1.77
N GLY A 77 -24.29 4.10 -0.53
CA GLY A 77 -24.61 2.78 0.00
C GLY A 77 -23.67 1.65 -0.44
N LYS A 78 -22.51 1.98 -1.02
CA LYS A 78 -21.50 0.96 -1.38
C LYS A 78 -20.73 0.48 -0.15
N THR A 79 -20.40 -0.81 -0.11
CA THR A 79 -19.37 -1.35 0.79
C THR A 79 -18.01 -1.15 0.11
N VAL A 80 -17.18 -0.29 0.67
CA VAL A 80 -15.85 0.00 0.11
C VAL A 80 -14.80 -0.81 0.85
N GLN A 81 -14.10 -1.67 0.11
CA GLN A 81 -12.97 -2.46 0.58
C GLN A 81 -11.69 -1.91 -0.03
N VAL A 82 -10.77 -1.47 0.80
CA VAL A 82 -9.46 -0.96 0.38
C VAL A 82 -8.41 -2.02 0.67
N ALA A 83 -7.78 -2.55 -0.37
CA ALA A 83 -6.67 -3.49 -0.26
C ALA A 83 -5.36 -2.80 -0.63
N LEU A 84 -4.34 -2.93 0.19
CA LEU A 84 -3.03 -2.32 -0.06
C LEU A 84 -1.89 -3.26 0.31
N GLU A 85 -0.78 -3.11 -0.41
CA GLU A 85 0.47 -3.75 -0.02
C GLU A 85 1.22 -2.85 0.98
N PRO A 86 1.57 -3.35 2.18
CA PRO A 86 2.31 -2.57 3.15
C PRO A 86 3.76 -2.40 2.70
N THR A 87 4.10 -1.24 2.17
CA THR A 87 5.48 -0.83 1.85
C THR A 87 6.02 0.03 2.98
N GLY A 88 6.75 -0.59 3.92
CA GLY A 88 7.30 0.13 5.08
C GLY A 88 6.22 0.87 5.88
N THR A 89 6.47 2.14 6.21
CA THR A 89 5.56 3.00 7.00
C THR A 89 4.58 3.81 6.13
N TYR A 90 4.78 3.87 4.82
CA TYR A 90 3.99 4.75 3.94
C TYR A 90 2.52 4.31 3.83
N GLY A 91 2.25 3.01 3.84
CA GLY A 91 0.90 2.48 3.74
C GLY A 91 0.06 2.63 5.01
N ASP A 92 0.69 2.75 6.19
CA ASP A 92 -0.02 2.76 7.46
C ASP A 92 -0.90 4.01 7.63
N VAL A 93 -0.39 5.16 7.24
CA VAL A 93 -1.14 6.43 7.30
C VAL A 93 -2.35 6.39 6.37
N LEU A 94 -2.16 5.96 5.13
CA LEU A 94 -3.25 5.85 4.15
C LEU A 94 -4.30 4.81 4.59
N ALA A 95 -3.86 3.64 5.09
CA ALA A 95 -4.74 2.62 5.63
C ALA A 95 -5.61 3.16 6.78
N HIS A 96 -5.02 3.90 7.71
CA HIS A 96 -5.74 4.52 8.81
C HIS A 96 -6.73 5.58 8.33
N GLN A 97 -6.33 6.43 7.38
CA GLN A 97 -7.21 7.45 6.81
C GLN A 97 -8.41 6.83 6.07
N CYS A 98 -8.21 5.75 5.29
CA CYS A 98 -9.31 5.02 4.66
C CYS A 98 -10.26 4.40 5.70
N LEU A 99 -9.72 3.85 6.77
CA LEU A 99 -10.52 3.29 7.87
C LEU A 99 -11.36 4.37 8.55
N MET A 100 -10.81 5.56 8.79
CA MET A 100 -11.52 6.70 9.39
C MET A 100 -12.66 7.21 8.48
N ARG A 101 -12.57 7.01 7.18
CA ARG A 101 -13.66 7.27 6.21
C ARG A 101 -14.64 6.10 6.12
N GLY A 102 -14.50 5.10 6.99
CA GLY A 102 -15.39 3.95 7.13
C GLY A 102 -15.22 2.89 6.05
N ALA A 103 -14.13 2.87 5.30
CA ALA A 103 -13.79 1.76 4.43
C ALA A 103 -13.33 0.55 5.25
N GLU A 104 -13.57 -0.65 4.75
CA GLU A 104 -12.91 -1.85 5.25
C GLU A 104 -11.50 -1.92 4.64
N VAL A 105 -10.48 -2.01 5.48
CA VAL A 105 -9.09 -1.99 5.01
C VAL A 105 -8.46 -3.37 5.15
N TYR A 106 -7.73 -3.79 4.13
CA TYR A 106 -7.06 -5.07 4.06
C TYR A 106 -5.60 -4.90 3.62
N ARG A 107 -4.75 -5.82 4.05
CA ARG A 107 -3.34 -5.89 3.66
C ARG A 107 -3.06 -7.16 2.88
N VAL A 108 -2.36 -7.01 1.76
CA VAL A 108 -1.82 -8.12 0.97
C VAL A 108 -0.33 -8.23 1.27
N SER A 109 0.14 -9.44 1.55
CA SER A 109 1.57 -9.65 1.84
C SER A 109 2.43 -9.39 0.59
N PRO A 110 3.55 -8.64 0.70
CA PRO A 110 4.50 -8.44 -0.40
C PRO A 110 5.01 -9.73 -1.02
N LYS A 111 5.22 -10.76 -0.20
CA LYS A 111 5.60 -12.09 -0.71
C LYS A 111 4.55 -12.66 -1.65
N LYS A 112 3.26 -12.57 -1.28
CA LYS A 112 2.16 -13.07 -2.13
C LYS A 112 2.05 -12.27 -3.43
N THR A 113 2.27 -10.96 -3.39
CA THR A 113 2.27 -10.11 -4.58
C THR A 113 3.41 -10.50 -5.50
N HIS A 114 4.61 -10.67 -4.97
CA HIS A 114 5.78 -11.12 -5.74
C HIS A 114 5.56 -12.50 -6.39
N ASP A 115 5.12 -13.49 -5.61
CA ASP A 115 4.89 -14.85 -6.10
C ASP A 115 3.78 -14.89 -7.18
N ALA A 116 2.77 -14.02 -7.06
CA ALA A 116 1.66 -13.95 -8.00
C ALA A 116 2.00 -13.18 -9.30
N GLN A 117 2.99 -12.30 -9.31
CA GLN A 117 3.41 -11.58 -10.53
C GLN A 117 3.81 -12.54 -11.65
N GLU A 118 4.52 -13.62 -11.31
CA GLU A 118 4.95 -14.63 -12.28
C GLU A 118 3.77 -15.41 -12.86
N LEU A 119 2.73 -15.69 -12.05
CA LEU A 119 1.59 -16.49 -12.45
C LEU A 119 0.62 -15.76 -13.39
N TYR A 120 0.46 -14.45 -13.25
CA TYR A 120 -0.59 -13.73 -13.96
C TYR A 120 -0.18 -13.13 -15.30
N ASP A 121 1.10 -12.97 -15.59
CA ASP A 121 1.52 -12.24 -16.78
C ASP A 121 2.70 -12.81 -17.59
N GLY A 122 3.50 -13.72 -17.05
CA GLY A 122 4.67 -14.29 -17.76
C GLY A 122 5.72 -13.27 -18.24
N VAL A 123 5.49 -11.98 -18.05
CA VAL A 123 6.40 -10.89 -18.40
C VAL A 123 6.47 -9.93 -17.22
N PRO A 124 7.64 -9.74 -16.59
CA PRO A 124 7.84 -8.73 -15.55
C PRO A 124 7.81 -7.34 -16.20
N SER A 125 6.62 -6.78 -16.42
CA SER A 125 6.48 -5.39 -16.79
C SER A 125 6.13 -4.58 -15.52
N GLN A 126 7.04 -3.70 -15.12
CA GLN A 126 6.86 -2.77 -14.01
C GLN A 126 5.85 -1.68 -14.42
N HIS A 127 4.58 -1.94 -14.19
CA HIS A 127 3.50 -0.98 -14.39
C HIS A 127 2.67 -0.90 -13.10
N ASP A 128 2.75 0.20 -12.39
CA ASP A 128 2.05 0.45 -11.14
C ASP A 128 0.55 0.11 -11.20
N GLY A 129 -0.09 0.34 -12.35
CA GLY A 129 -1.50 -0.01 -12.55
C GLY A 129 -1.76 -1.51 -12.62
N LYS A 130 -0.76 -2.30 -13.03
CA LYS A 130 -0.81 -3.75 -13.05
C LYS A 130 -0.64 -4.31 -11.64
N ASP A 131 0.30 -3.74 -10.90
CA ASP A 131 0.58 -4.13 -9.52
C ASP A 131 -0.62 -3.82 -8.62
N ALA A 132 -1.22 -2.64 -8.74
CA ALA A 132 -2.47 -2.31 -8.07
C ALA A 132 -3.60 -3.30 -8.43
N THR A 133 -3.75 -3.67 -9.71
CA THR A 133 -4.77 -4.64 -10.13
C THR A 133 -4.51 -6.03 -9.53
N LEU A 134 -3.25 -6.45 -9.46
CA LEU A 134 -2.85 -7.73 -8.86
C LEU A 134 -3.18 -7.78 -7.38
N ILE A 135 -2.92 -6.70 -6.62
CA ILE A 135 -3.31 -6.57 -5.21
C ILE A 135 -4.82 -6.81 -5.07
N GLY A 136 -5.64 -6.22 -5.95
CA GLY A 136 -7.09 -6.41 -5.94
C GLY A 136 -7.52 -7.85 -6.22
N ARG A 137 -6.87 -8.53 -7.16
CA ARG A 137 -7.11 -9.96 -7.45
C ARG A 137 -6.78 -10.83 -6.26
N LEU A 138 -5.64 -10.60 -5.61
CA LEU A 138 -5.24 -11.33 -4.42
C LEU A 138 -6.24 -11.12 -3.27
N HIS A 139 -6.74 -9.90 -3.11
CA HIS A 139 -7.78 -9.61 -2.13
C HIS A 139 -9.07 -10.38 -2.44
N LEU A 140 -9.57 -10.34 -3.66
CA LEU A 140 -10.76 -11.08 -4.09
C LEU A 140 -10.61 -12.59 -3.95
N SER A 141 -9.37 -13.12 -4.07
CA SER A 141 -9.06 -14.53 -3.84
C SER A 141 -8.92 -14.90 -2.36
N GLY A 142 -9.24 -13.99 -1.41
CA GLY A 142 -9.14 -14.23 0.03
C GLY A 142 -7.70 -14.26 0.58
N LEU A 143 -6.73 -13.78 -0.19
CA LEU A 143 -5.30 -13.80 0.18
C LEU A 143 -4.84 -12.55 0.93
N SER A 144 -5.75 -11.70 1.36
CA SER A 144 -5.50 -10.52 2.17
C SER A 144 -5.89 -10.75 3.64
N GLN A 145 -5.38 -9.90 4.52
CA GLN A 145 -5.72 -9.88 5.94
C GLN A 145 -6.36 -8.55 6.29
N ARG A 146 -7.40 -8.58 7.13
CA ARG A 146 -8.04 -7.35 7.60
C ARG A 146 -7.04 -6.51 8.39
N PHE A 147 -6.98 -5.23 8.06
CA PHE A 147 -6.18 -4.27 8.81
C PHE A 147 -6.87 -3.93 10.14
N VAL A 148 -6.18 -4.21 11.22
CA VAL A 148 -6.58 -3.79 12.57
C VAL A 148 -5.58 -2.74 13.02
N PRO A 149 -6.01 -1.49 13.31
CA PRO A 149 -5.10 -0.47 13.83
C PRO A 149 -4.52 -0.93 15.17
N ARG A 150 -3.22 -0.75 15.33
CA ARG A 150 -2.58 -0.98 16.63
C ARG A 150 -3.08 0.03 17.66
N SER A 151 -3.24 -0.41 18.87
CA SER A 151 -3.50 0.48 20.02
C SER A 151 -2.38 1.52 20.18
N GLU A 152 -2.63 2.59 20.89
CA GLU A 152 -1.61 3.60 21.19
C GLU A 152 -0.43 2.99 21.95
N GLN A 153 -0.72 2.11 22.88
CA GLN A 153 0.30 1.39 23.67
C GLN A 153 1.20 0.52 22.78
N GLU A 154 0.61 -0.25 21.85
CA GLU A 154 1.37 -1.07 20.90
C GLU A 154 2.22 -0.22 19.96
N ARG A 155 1.70 0.93 19.51
CA ARG A 155 2.49 1.87 18.67
C ARG A 155 3.67 2.45 19.44
N THR A 156 3.45 2.87 20.69
CA THR A 156 4.49 3.39 21.57
C THR A 156 5.56 2.34 21.84
N LEU A 157 5.13 1.11 22.20
CA LEU A 157 6.06 0.01 22.43
C LEU A 157 6.90 -0.30 21.19
N ARG A 158 6.28 -0.36 20.01
CA ARG A 158 7.00 -0.59 18.77
C ARG A 158 8.02 0.51 18.49
N ALA A 159 7.64 1.77 18.65
CA ALA A 159 8.55 2.90 18.47
C ALA A 159 9.76 2.82 19.42
N LEU A 160 9.55 2.43 20.68
CA LEU A 160 10.63 2.24 21.65
C LEU A 160 11.56 1.07 21.26
N VAL A 161 10.99 -0.04 20.77
CA VAL A 161 11.78 -1.19 20.28
C VAL A 161 12.61 -0.78 19.08
N ASP A 162 12.01 -0.13 18.08
CA ASP A 162 12.73 0.33 16.88
C ASP A 162 13.87 1.32 17.25
N GLN A 163 13.62 2.21 18.20
CA GLN A 163 14.64 3.14 18.71
C GLN A 163 15.78 2.43 19.44
N ARG A 164 15.46 1.44 20.27
CA ARG A 164 16.46 0.61 20.95
C ARG A 164 17.34 -0.14 19.93
N GLU A 165 16.72 -0.74 18.91
CA GLU A 165 17.46 -1.45 17.86
C GLU A 165 18.38 -0.51 17.09
N LEU A 166 17.92 0.71 16.77
CA LEU A 166 18.75 1.73 16.14
C LEU A 166 19.97 2.09 17.00
N TYR A 167 19.78 2.33 18.30
CA TYR A 167 20.89 2.66 19.19
C TYR A 167 21.84 1.47 19.40
N ALA A 168 21.34 0.26 19.49
CA ALA A 168 22.18 -0.94 19.60
C ALA A 168 23.08 -1.10 18.35
N ALA A 169 22.52 -0.94 17.16
CA ALA A 169 23.30 -1.01 15.91
C ALA A 169 24.35 0.12 15.81
N GLN A 170 24.01 1.33 16.27
CA GLN A 170 24.97 2.44 16.31
C GLN A 170 26.11 2.17 17.30
N ALA A 171 25.80 1.64 18.49
CA ALA A 171 26.79 1.29 19.51
C ALA A 171 27.77 0.22 18.99
N GLU A 172 27.24 -0.84 18.37
CA GLU A 172 28.03 -1.92 17.77
C GLU A 172 28.98 -1.38 16.66
N ARG A 173 28.45 -0.52 15.80
CA ARG A 173 29.25 0.14 14.76
C ARG A 173 30.39 0.99 15.35
N LEU A 174 30.10 1.78 16.38
CA LEU A 174 31.10 2.63 17.05
C LEU A 174 32.16 1.79 17.78
N GLN A 175 31.73 0.69 18.41
CA GLN A 175 32.68 -0.25 19.04
C GLN A 175 33.64 -0.85 18.03
N GLY A 176 33.14 -1.34 16.88
CA GLY A 176 33.97 -1.87 15.81
C GLY A 176 34.95 -0.81 15.25
N GLN A 177 34.54 0.46 15.15
CA GLN A 177 35.44 1.55 14.75
C GLN A 177 36.51 1.82 15.79
N LEU A 178 36.15 1.77 17.06
CA LEU A 178 37.13 1.95 18.16
C LEU A 178 38.15 0.82 18.19
N GLU A 179 37.72 -0.43 18.05
CA GLU A 179 38.57 -1.59 17.98
C GLU A 179 39.57 -1.49 16.80
N ALA A 180 39.09 -1.09 15.63
CA ALA A 180 39.93 -0.87 14.45
C ALA A 180 40.97 0.24 14.66
N LEU A 181 40.61 1.33 15.35
CA LEU A 181 41.52 2.40 15.72
C LEU A 181 42.56 1.92 16.75
N ARG A 182 42.15 1.16 17.75
CA ARG A 182 43.05 0.56 18.75
C ARG A 182 44.08 -0.34 18.07
N ALA A 183 43.65 -1.29 17.26
CA ALA A 183 44.57 -2.18 16.53
C ALA A 183 45.54 -1.42 15.63
N ARG A 184 45.11 -0.29 15.07
CA ARG A 184 45.98 0.53 14.21
C ARG A 184 47.00 1.38 14.95
N TYR A 185 46.60 1.99 16.06
CA TYR A 185 47.44 3.00 16.73
C TYR A 185 48.01 2.53 18.07
N PHE A 186 47.48 1.52 18.67
CA PHE A 186 47.83 1.01 19.99
C PHE A 186 47.80 -0.53 20.02
N PRO A 187 48.57 -1.22 19.16
CA PRO A 187 48.54 -2.68 19.07
C PRO A 187 48.99 -3.40 20.35
N GLU A 188 49.66 -2.68 21.27
CA GLU A 188 50.09 -3.21 22.56
C GLU A 188 48.97 -3.38 23.60
N PHE A 189 47.77 -2.94 23.32
CA PHE A 189 46.58 -3.04 24.22
C PHE A 189 45.58 -4.08 23.76
N GLU A 190 45.98 -5.09 22.98
CA GLU A 190 45.13 -6.25 22.69
C GLU A 190 44.95 -7.18 23.89
#